data_006167735d7ea557303765ca07853e39
#
_entry.id   006167735d7ea557303765ca07853e39
#
_cell.length_a   1.000
_cell.length_b   1.000
_cell.length_c   1.000
_cell.angle_alpha   90.00
_cell.angle_beta   90.00
_cell.angle_gamma   90.00
#
_symmetry.space_group_name_H-M   'P 1'
#
loop_
_entity.id
_entity.type
_entity.pdbx_description
1 polymer ?
#
loop_
_entity_poly.entity_id
_entity_poly.type
_entity_poly.pdbx_seq_one_letter_code
_entity_poly.pdbx_strand_id
1 'polypeptide(L)'
;MNLQNTLDKLKNCPCGKVHTFDTEVVEIGSGITAKTGEILAAAGFPKKVLIVADNNTLRVSAGLLESLEAAGFDVSKKLIYNDMKYAKIEQVREVEALAADVDGVISVGTGSLNDICRVASFELDKKFCIFATAPSMDGFASDTAPRIVNDFKTSWQARQPMVIIADTKILAKAPIELKSAGFGDMVAKYLGILEWRIANLVIDEYYCPAVAQITLDALEKCCSLADKVTADDEESAGAIMEALVLSGLAMKLAGCSRPASGAEHVVSHYWECYKLARGIWPEFHGKKVGVATLVLVRAYHNIAERMTEVEPTADKTNWDDVYAQFSEKQLPEVIKLNSPTITDKIDPARLKACWGEICRLIKETVPTAEKLEELMLAAGCATKLEDIHVSDELYATGLRYHAYMRYRLLITRIMPMLGADIMDFVE
;
A
#
# COMPACT_ATOMS: atom_id res chain seq x y z
N MET A 1 18.39 7.70 -4.19
CA MET A 1 18.20 7.28 -2.77
C MET A 1 19.38 6.39 -2.34
N ASN A 2 19.90 6.54 -1.12
CA ASN A 2 21.02 5.69 -0.64
C ASN A 2 20.44 4.49 0.14
N LEU A 3 20.25 3.38 -0.55
CA LEU A 3 19.71 2.14 0.02
C LEU A 3 20.66 1.50 1.05
N GLN A 4 21.97 1.60 0.83
CA GLN A 4 22.97 1.06 1.75
C GLN A 4 22.89 1.75 3.12
N ASN A 5 22.69 3.06 3.15
CA ASN A 5 22.51 3.80 4.40
C ASN A 5 21.27 3.32 5.19
N THR A 6 20.22 2.91 4.50
CA THR A 6 19.02 2.33 5.15
C THR A 6 19.34 0.98 5.79
N LEU A 7 20.08 0.10 5.09
CA LEU A 7 20.50 -1.20 5.64
C LEU A 7 21.49 -1.04 6.79
N ASP A 8 22.43 -0.10 6.68
CA ASP A 8 23.43 0.15 7.72
C ASP A 8 22.80 0.59 9.04
N LYS A 9 21.73 1.38 8.99
CA LYS A 9 20.93 1.75 10.17
C LYS A 9 20.26 0.55 10.84
N LEU A 10 20.00 -0.52 10.09
CA LEU A 10 19.31 -1.71 10.55
C LEU A 10 20.23 -2.89 10.87
N LYS A 11 21.55 -2.76 10.62
CA LYS A 11 22.54 -3.85 10.74
C LYS A 11 22.57 -4.50 12.13
N ASN A 12 22.33 -3.72 13.19
CA ASN A 12 22.30 -4.18 14.57
C ASN A 12 20.93 -3.92 15.21
N CYS A 13 19.87 -4.11 14.45
CA CYS A 13 18.53 -3.85 14.93
C CYS A 13 18.17 -4.77 16.10
N PRO A 14 17.71 -4.22 17.25
CA PRO A 14 17.36 -5.01 18.44
C PRO A 14 16.12 -5.88 18.26
N CYS A 15 15.41 -5.79 17.14
CA CYS A 15 14.20 -6.57 16.87
C CYS A 15 14.47 -8.07 16.63
N GLY A 16 15.72 -8.48 16.48
CA GLY A 16 16.12 -9.88 16.32
C GLY A 16 16.01 -10.44 14.88
N LYS A 17 15.53 -9.65 13.91
CA LYS A 17 15.50 -10.04 12.49
C LYS A 17 16.67 -9.48 11.71
N VAL A 18 17.12 -10.23 10.70
CA VAL A 18 18.00 -9.72 9.65
C VAL A 18 17.15 -9.00 8.61
N HIS A 19 17.44 -7.73 8.39
CA HIS A 19 16.71 -6.90 7.43
C HIS A 19 17.43 -6.90 6.09
N THR A 20 16.73 -7.32 5.04
CA THR A 20 17.23 -7.35 3.66
C THR A 20 16.17 -6.96 2.66
N PHE A 21 16.60 -6.53 1.48
CA PHE A 21 15.73 -6.37 0.31
C PHE A 21 16.55 -6.67 -0.96
N ASP A 22 15.83 -6.92 -2.07
CA ASP A 22 16.44 -7.33 -3.35
C ASP A 22 16.60 -6.16 -4.32
N THR A 23 16.08 -4.97 -3.98
CA THR A 23 16.23 -3.74 -4.77
C THR A 23 17.66 -3.23 -4.63
N GLU A 24 18.36 -3.07 -5.75
CA GLU A 24 19.78 -2.67 -5.78
C GLU A 24 19.94 -1.16 -6.03
N VAL A 25 19.07 -0.58 -6.86
CA VAL A 25 19.16 0.83 -7.27
C VAL A 25 17.78 1.51 -7.20
N VAL A 26 17.72 2.68 -6.58
CA VAL A 26 16.59 3.61 -6.64
C VAL A 26 17.10 4.98 -7.03
N GLU A 27 16.78 5.40 -8.26
CA GLU A 27 17.12 6.70 -8.80
C GLU A 27 15.86 7.57 -8.94
N ILE A 28 15.80 8.63 -8.15
CA ILE A 28 14.76 9.65 -8.20
C ILE A 28 15.45 10.98 -8.47
N GLY A 29 15.17 11.60 -9.61
CA GLY A 29 15.87 12.85 -9.98
C GLY A 29 15.26 13.55 -11.17
N SER A 30 15.66 14.78 -11.38
CA SER A 30 15.15 15.66 -12.44
C SER A 30 15.78 15.34 -13.80
N GLY A 31 14.98 15.06 -14.82
CA GLY A 31 15.44 14.88 -16.20
C GLY A 31 16.30 13.62 -16.42
N ILE A 32 16.12 12.59 -15.61
CA ILE A 32 16.92 11.36 -15.69
C ILE A 32 16.43 10.36 -16.74
N THR A 33 15.33 10.61 -17.42
CA THR A 33 14.78 9.74 -18.47
C THR A 33 15.83 9.42 -19.54
N ALA A 34 16.57 10.41 -20.01
CA ALA A 34 17.63 10.23 -21.02
C ALA A 34 18.85 9.45 -20.50
N LYS A 35 18.96 9.22 -19.20
CA LYS A 35 20.04 8.46 -18.55
C LYS A 35 19.62 7.05 -18.11
N THR A 36 18.37 6.67 -18.37
CA THR A 36 17.80 5.39 -17.92
C THR A 36 18.63 4.20 -18.39
N GLY A 37 19.06 4.20 -19.66
CA GLY A 37 19.91 3.15 -20.21
C GLY A 37 21.27 3.03 -19.51
N GLU A 38 21.91 4.17 -19.19
CA GLU A 38 23.17 4.21 -18.44
C GLU A 38 22.99 3.67 -17.01
N ILE A 39 21.92 4.08 -16.33
CA ILE A 39 21.58 3.63 -14.95
C ILE A 39 21.39 2.12 -14.93
N LEU A 40 20.60 1.58 -15.87
CA LEU A 40 20.35 0.14 -15.95
C LEU A 40 21.62 -0.64 -16.33
N ALA A 41 22.45 -0.11 -17.22
CA ALA A 41 23.72 -0.73 -17.59
C ALA A 41 24.69 -0.76 -16.40
N ALA A 42 24.78 0.32 -15.64
CA ALA A 42 25.62 0.39 -14.44
C ALA A 42 25.13 -0.55 -13.32
N ALA A 43 23.82 -0.77 -13.22
CA ALA A 43 23.22 -1.75 -12.32
C ALA A 43 23.39 -3.21 -12.79
N GLY A 44 23.96 -3.45 -13.98
CA GLY A 44 24.08 -4.81 -14.52
C GLY A 44 22.74 -5.42 -14.96
N PHE A 45 21.74 -4.59 -15.28
CA PHE A 45 20.44 -5.08 -15.74
C PHE A 45 20.57 -5.78 -17.10
N PRO A 46 19.86 -6.89 -17.37
CA PRO A 46 19.95 -7.66 -18.60
C PRO A 46 19.63 -6.79 -19.84
N LYS A 47 20.35 -7.03 -20.95
CA LYS A 47 20.21 -6.25 -22.17
C LYS A 47 19.01 -6.65 -23.05
N LYS A 48 18.56 -7.91 -22.99
CA LYS A 48 17.41 -8.39 -23.72
C LYS A 48 16.15 -8.25 -22.86
N VAL A 49 15.30 -7.28 -23.20
CA VAL A 49 14.21 -6.88 -22.31
C VAL A 49 12.86 -6.86 -23.00
N LEU A 50 11.80 -7.06 -22.20
CA LEU A 50 10.42 -6.75 -22.57
C LEU A 50 10.04 -5.40 -21.94
N ILE A 51 9.59 -4.45 -22.77
CA ILE A 51 9.00 -3.19 -22.32
C ILE A 51 7.49 -3.37 -22.19
N VAL A 52 6.93 -3.08 -21.02
CA VAL A 52 5.49 -3.11 -20.75
C VAL A 52 5.02 -1.72 -20.35
N ALA A 53 4.08 -1.16 -21.09
CA ALA A 53 3.57 0.20 -20.89
C ALA A 53 2.10 0.30 -21.30
N ASP A 54 1.50 1.45 -21.12
CA ASP A 54 0.32 1.87 -21.88
C ASP A 54 0.62 3.10 -22.74
N ASN A 55 -0.33 3.49 -23.58
CA ASN A 55 -0.15 4.62 -24.48
C ASN A 55 0.14 5.95 -23.75
N ASN A 56 -0.44 6.15 -22.56
CA ASN A 56 -0.23 7.36 -21.79
C ASN A 56 1.14 7.37 -21.14
N THR A 57 1.53 6.27 -20.51
CA THR A 57 2.80 6.16 -19.78
C THR A 57 4.00 6.17 -20.75
N LEU A 58 3.86 5.53 -21.92
CA LEU A 58 4.90 5.57 -22.95
C LEU A 58 5.08 6.98 -23.52
N ARG A 59 3.97 7.72 -23.75
CA ARG A 59 4.02 9.09 -24.27
C ARG A 59 4.75 10.05 -23.34
N VAL A 60 4.50 9.96 -22.01
CA VAL A 60 5.14 10.86 -21.04
C VAL A 60 6.59 10.50 -20.76
N SER A 61 7.01 9.28 -21.10
CA SER A 61 8.40 8.81 -20.99
C SER A 61 9.22 8.96 -22.28
N ALA A 62 8.91 9.96 -23.10
CA ALA A 62 9.67 10.24 -24.33
C ALA A 62 11.17 10.36 -24.06
N GLY A 63 11.99 9.72 -24.89
CA GLY A 63 13.45 9.62 -24.73
C GLY A 63 13.90 8.37 -23.95
N LEU A 64 12.98 7.62 -23.34
CA LEU A 64 13.31 6.40 -22.60
C LEU A 64 13.84 5.29 -23.50
N LEU A 65 13.12 5.01 -24.61
CA LEU A 65 13.52 3.93 -25.53
C LEU A 65 14.84 4.25 -26.21
N GLU A 66 15.03 5.49 -26.64
CA GLU A 66 16.28 5.98 -27.23
C GLU A 66 17.45 5.86 -26.25
N SER A 67 17.22 6.16 -24.97
CA SER A 67 18.22 5.99 -23.91
C SER A 67 18.61 4.53 -23.73
N LEU A 68 17.64 3.63 -23.76
CA LEU A 68 17.89 2.18 -23.65
C LEU A 68 18.67 1.65 -24.86
N GLU A 69 18.26 2.00 -26.07
CA GLU A 69 18.95 1.61 -27.32
C GLU A 69 20.39 2.12 -27.36
N ALA A 70 20.61 3.40 -27.01
CA ALA A 70 21.94 3.99 -26.94
C ALA A 70 22.87 3.27 -25.94
N ALA A 71 22.32 2.71 -24.88
CA ALA A 71 23.04 1.89 -23.89
C ALA A 71 23.13 0.41 -24.28
N GLY A 72 22.69 0.02 -25.48
CA GLY A 72 22.80 -1.32 -26.02
C GLY A 72 21.76 -2.32 -25.51
N PHE A 73 20.60 -1.86 -25.08
CA PHE A 73 19.45 -2.71 -24.76
C PHE A 73 18.69 -3.09 -26.03
N ASP A 74 18.27 -4.35 -26.13
CA ASP A 74 17.33 -4.81 -27.16
C ASP A 74 15.90 -4.52 -26.68
N VAL A 75 15.31 -3.45 -27.19
CA VAL A 75 13.94 -3.01 -26.91
C VAL A 75 12.96 -3.40 -28.02
N SER A 76 13.29 -4.39 -28.82
CA SER A 76 12.42 -4.84 -29.93
C SER A 76 11.09 -5.42 -29.43
N LYS A 77 11.06 -6.02 -28.23
CA LYS A 77 9.86 -6.57 -27.64
C LYS A 77 9.15 -5.54 -26.76
N LYS A 78 7.89 -5.29 -27.09
CA LYS A 78 7.03 -4.32 -26.39
C LYS A 78 5.62 -4.87 -26.24
N LEU A 79 5.01 -4.65 -25.08
CA LEU A 79 3.59 -4.88 -24.82
C LEU A 79 2.98 -3.54 -24.40
N ILE A 80 2.18 -2.94 -25.29
CA ILE A 80 1.61 -1.61 -25.08
C ILE A 80 0.10 -1.73 -24.99
N TYR A 81 -0.46 -1.46 -23.83
CA TYR A 81 -1.90 -1.40 -23.62
C TYR A 81 -2.48 -0.05 -24.05
N ASN A 82 -3.76 -0.02 -24.42
CA ASN A 82 -4.42 1.24 -24.77
C ASN A 82 -4.59 2.14 -23.52
N ASP A 83 -5.13 1.58 -22.43
CA ASP A 83 -5.36 2.25 -21.16
C ASP A 83 -5.42 1.19 -20.07
N MET A 84 -4.49 1.23 -19.12
CA MET A 84 -4.35 0.22 -18.07
C MET A 84 -4.94 0.74 -16.76
N LYS A 85 -6.15 0.31 -16.43
CA LYS A 85 -6.84 0.75 -15.21
C LYS A 85 -6.60 -0.12 -13.98
N TYR A 86 -6.60 -1.45 -14.15
CA TYR A 86 -6.35 -2.38 -13.06
C TYR A 86 -5.75 -3.69 -13.57
N ALA A 87 -4.97 -4.35 -12.73
CA ALA A 87 -4.27 -5.59 -13.06
C ALA A 87 -5.22 -6.80 -13.07
N LYS A 88 -5.15 -7.61 -14.13
CA LYS A 88 -5.88 -8.87 -14.27
C LYS A 88 -4.90 -10.01 -14.52
N ILE A 89 -5.32 -11.23 -14.18
CA ILE A 89 -4.49 -12.42 -14.38
C ILE A 89 -4.18 -12.68 -15.86
N GLU A 90 -5.13 -12.39 -16.75
CA GLU A 90 -4.96 -12.55 -18.19
C GLU A 90 -3.78 -11.71 -18.69
N GLN A 91 -3.62 -10.48 -18.17
CA GLN A 91 -2.52 -9.58 -18.50
C GLN A 91 -1.18 -10.08 -17.93
N VAL A 92 -1.19 -10.73 -16.76
CA VAL A 92 0.03 -11.42 -16.27
C VAL A 92 0.45 -12.51 -17.25
N ARG A 93 -0.49 -13.33 -17.76
CA ARG A 93 -0.19 -14.39 -18.75
C ARG A 93 0.29 -13.82 -20.09
N GLU A 94 -0.20 -12.65 -20.52
CA GLU A 94 0.31 -11.96 -21.71
C GLU A 94 1.77 -11.52 -21.51
N VAL A 95 2.10 -10.93 -20.36
CA VAL A 95 3.48 -10.56 -20.02
C VAL A 95 4.37 -11.80 -19.99
N GLU A 96 3.95 -12.89 -19.35
CA GLU A 96 4.72 -14.14 -19.30
C GLU A 96 5.00 -14.73 -20.68
N ALA A 97 3.99 -14.76 -21.54
CA ALA A 97 4.15 -15.29 -22.89
C ALA A 97 5.19 -14.51 -23.71
N LEU A 98 5.24 -13.19 -23.54
CA LEU A 98 6.21 -12.32 -24.21
C LEU A 98 7.58 -12.30 -23.52
N ALA A 99 7.62 -12.50 -22.19
CA ALA A 99 8.85 -12.48 -21.42
C ALA A 99 9.62 -13.81 -21.45
N ALA A 100 9.07 -14.86 -22.03
CA ALA A 100 9.68 -16.20 -22.01
C ALA A 100 11.11 -16.23 -22.54
N ASP A 101 11.42 -15.49 -23.59
CA ASP A 101 12.71 -15.46 -24.28
C ASP A 101 13.51 -14.17 -24.09
N VAL A 102 13.18 -13.35 -23.09
CA VAL A 102 13.97 -12.22 -22.63
C VAL A 102 14.52 -12.46 -21.22
N ASP A 103 15.48 -11.65 -20.78
CA ASP A 103 16.15 -11.82 -19.50
C ASP A 103 15.67 -10.82 -18.44
N GLY A 104 15.02 -9.75 -18.87
CA GLY A 104 14.48 -8.71 -18.00
C GLY A 104 13.16 -8.14 -18.47
N VAL A 105 12.38 -7.62 -17.53
CA VAL A 105 11.12 -6.91 -17.78
C VAL A 105 11.23 -5.49 -17.24
N ILE A 106 10.87 -4.50 -18.06
CA ILE A 106 10.82 -3.09 -17.69
C ILE A 106 9.36 -2.65 -17.73
N SER A 107 8.77 -2.34 -16.58
CA SER A 107 7.46 -1.71 -16.49
C SER A 107 7.61 -0.19 -16.61
N VAL A 108 6.89 0.42 -17.54
CA VAL A 108 6.85 1.88 -17.72
C VAL A 108 5.47 2.35 -17.30
N GLY A 109 5.34 2.74 -16.02
CA GLY A 109 4.03 3.10 -15.49
C GLY A 109 3.96 3.16 -13.99
N THR A 110 2.81 2.83 -13.44
CA THR A 110 2.51 2.83 -12.02
C THR A 110 1.78 1.53 -11.61
N GLY A 111 1.05 1.51 -10.52
CA GLY A 111 0.46 0.35 -9.84
C GLY A 111 0.15 -0.87 -10.70
N SER A 112 -0.88 -0.77 -11.55
CA SER A 112 -1.39 -1.95 -12.31
C SER A 112 -0.36 -2.55 -13.26
N LEU A 113 0.41 -1.70 -13.98
CA LEU A 113 1.49 -2.16 -14.86
C LEU A 113 2.61 -2.83 -14.05
N ASN A 114 2.95 -2.25 -12.89
CA ASN A 114 3.96 -2.82 -12.02
C ASN A 114 3.52 -4.18 -11.47
N ASP A 115 2.26 -4.32 -11.06
CA ASP A 115 1.75 -5.55 -10.46
C ASP A 115 1.76 -6.72 -11.45
N ILE A 116 1.29 -6.53 -12.69
CA ILE A 116 1.36 -7.61 -13.70
C ILE A 116 2.81 -7.99 -14.03
N CYS A 117 3.70 -7.00 -14.18
CA CYS A 117 5.10 -7.25 -14.50
C CYS A 117 5.86 -7.93 -13.37
N ARG A 118 5.64 -7.53 -12.10
CA ARG A 118 6.34 -8.13 -10.96
C ARG A 118 5.92 -9.58 -10.71
N VAL A 119 4.62 -9.91 -10.90
CA VAL A 119 4.13 -11.29 -10.79
C VAL A 119 4.73 -12.14 -11.90
N ALA A 120 4.62 -11.71 -13.16
CA ALA A 120 5.19 -12.43 -14.30
C ALA A 120 6.71 -12.62 -14.17
N SER A 121 7.43 -11.58 -13.72
CA SER A 121 8.87 -11.66 -13.48
C SER A 121 9.24 -12.63 -12.36
N PHE A 122 8.40 -12.76 -11.33
CA PHE A 122 8.59 -13.73 -10.26
C PHE A 122 8.37 -15.17 -10.77
N GLU A 123 7.27 -15.43 -11.46
CA GLU A 123 6.92 -16.75 -11.96
C GLU A 123 7.94 -17.27 -13.01
N LEU A 124 8.54 -16.37 -13.80
CA LEU A 124 9.54 -16.72 -14.81
C LEU A 124 11.01 -16.55 -14.35
N ASP A 125 11.24 -16.17 -13.10
CA ASP A 125 12.57 -15.84 -12.56
C ASP A 125 13.34 -14.80 -13.41
N LYS A 126 12.66 -13.73 -13.86
CA LYS A 126 13.27 -12.64 -14.65
C LYS A 126 13.65 -11.46 -13.76
N LYS A 127 14.69 -10.71 -14.16
CA LYS A 127 14.99 -9.41 -13.53
C LYS A 127 13.89 -8.41 -13.84
N PHE A 128 13.55 -7.57 -12.87
CA PHE A 128 12.46 -6.61 -12.99
C PHE A 128 12.92 -5.18 -12.69
N CYS A 129 12.52 -4.23 -13.53
CA CYS A 129 12.75 -2.81 -13.38
C CYS A 129 11.44 -2.04 -13.49
N ILE A 130 11.32 -0.97 -12.73
CA ILE A 130 10.22 -0.01 -12.79
C ILE A 130 10.78 1.34 -13.26
N PHE A 131 10.20 1.89 -14.33
CA PHE A 131 10.25 3.30 -14.69
C PHE A 131 8.91 3.92 -14.28
N ALA A 132 8.90 4.63 -13.14
CA ALA A 132 7.68 5.17 -12.55
C ALA A 132 7.24 6.46 -13.27
N THR A 133 5.94 6.56 -13.61
CA THR A 133 5.37 7.73 -14.29
C THR A 133 4.43 8.57 -13.41
N ALA A 134 4.03 8.06 -12.25
CA ALA A 134 3.26 8.80 -11.25
C ALA A 134 3.48 8.22 -9.85
N PRO A 135 3.56 9.03 -8.77
CA PRO A 135 3.72 8.56 -7.40
C PRO A 135 2.35 8.25 -6.80
N SER A 136 1.73 7.11 -7.13
CA SER A 136 0.29 6.86 -6.89
C SER A 136 -0.06 5.83 -5.82
N MET A 137 0.89 5.01 -5.36
CA MET A 137 0.68 3.95 -4.35
C MET A 137 2.02 3.41 -3.82
N ASP A 138 2.02 2.70 -2.70
CA ASP A 138 3.23 2.25 -1.99
C ASP A 138 3.82 0.90 -2.45
N GLY A 139 3.21 0.26 -3.44
CA GLY A 139 3.64 -1.04 -3.93
C GLY A 139 4.94 -1.05 -4.75
N PHE A 140 5.60 0.09 -5.03
CA PHE A 140 6.78 0.15 -5.94
C PHE A 140 7.90 -0.81 -5.54
N ALA A 141 8.28 -0.85 -4.27
CA ALA A 141 9.37 -1.69 -3.77
C ALA A 141 8.89 -2.92 -2.98
N SER A 142 7.62 -3.27 -3.08
CA SER A 142 7.06 -4.46 -2.42
C SER A 142 7.49 -5.76 -3.12
N ASP A 143 7.58 -6.86 -2.37
CA ASP A 143 7.74 -8.22 -2.88
C ASP A 143 6.41 -8.99 -2.97
N THR A 144 5.30 -8.28 -2.87
CA THR A 144 3.94 -8.83 -3.05
C THR A 144 3.15 -7.98 -4.03
N ALA A 145 2.16 -8.60 -4.69
CA ALA A 145 1.19 -7.92 -5.53
C ALA A 145 -0.23 -8.26 -5.08
N PRO A 146 -1.16 -7.30 -5.07
CA PRO A 146 -2.56 -7.58 -4.82
C PRO A 146 -3.16 -8.36 -5.99
N ARG A 147 -4.01 -9.33 -5.67
CA ARG A 147 -4.74 -10.11 -6.66
C ARG A 147 -6.18 -10.33 -6.20
N ILE A 148 -7.10 -10.22 -7.15
CA ILE A 148 -8.51 -10.53 -6.91
C ILE A 148 -8.80 -11.92 -7.48
N VAL A 149 -9.22 -12.82 -6.60
CA VAL A 149 -9.64 -14.17 -6.93
C VAL A 149 -10.98 -14.42 -6.26
N ASN A 150 -11.97 -14.86 -7.01
CA ASN A 150 -13.32 -15.10 -6.47
C ASN A 150 -13.90 -13.86 -5.76
N ASP A 151 -13.71 -12.70 -6.35
CA ASP A 151 -14.13 -11.41 -5.81
C ASP A 151 -13.50 -11.07 -4.44
N PHE A 152 -12.42 -11.75 -4.07
CA PHE A 152 -11.70 -11.54 -2.82
C PHE A 152 -10.25 -11.10 -3.09
N LYS A 153 -9.81 -10.02 -2.42
CA LYS A 153 -8.46 -9.48 -2.60
C LYS A 153 -7.46 -10.21 -1.71
N THR A 154 -6.51 -10.88 -2.32
CA THR A 154 -5.40 -11.58 -1.69
C THR A 154 -4.07 -10.92 -2.04
N SER A 155 -3.02 -11.21 -1.28
CA SER A 155 -1.65 -10.80 -1.61
C SER A 155 -0.87 -12.02 -2.08
N TRP A 156 -0.22 -11.89 -3.25
CA TRP A 156 0.59 -12.93 -3.83
C TRP A 156 2.06 -12.57 -3.72
N GLN A 157 2.88 -13.61 -3.56
CA GLN A 157 4.33 -13.45 -3.66
C GLN A 157 4.69 -12.95 -5.07
N ALA A 158 5.59 -11.99 -5.15
CA ALA A 158 6.02 -11.38 -6.39
C ALA A 158 7.50 -10.98 -6.31
N ARG A 159 8.06 -10.46 -7.40
CA ARG A 159 9.45 -10.02 -7.44
C ARG A 159 9.57 -8.55 -7.02
N GLN A 160 10.47 -8.31 -6.07
CA GLN A 160 10.92 -6.95 -5.80
C GLN A 160 11.71 -6.42 -7.02
N PRO A 161 11.52 -5.17 -7.46
CA PRO A 161 12.29 -4.63 -8.57
C PRO A 161 13.78 -4.54 -8.20
N MET A 162 14.66 -4.93 -9.13
CA MET A 162 16.10 -4.72 -9.00
C MET A 162 16.42 -3.22 -9.09
N VAL A 163 15.73 -2.51 -10.00
CA VAL A 163 15.93 -1.09 -10.24
C VAL A 163 14.61 -0.35 -10.25
N ILE A 164 14.54 0.79 -9.59
CA ILE A 164 13.43 1.75 -9.66
C ILE A 164 13.98 3.08 -10.16
N ILE A 165 13.39 3.61 -11.23
CA ILE A 165 13.75 4.91 -11.82
C ILE A 165 12.52 5.80 -11.82
N ALA A 166 12.66 7.04 -11.39
CA ALA A 166 11.59 8.01 -11.30
C ALA A 166 12.10 9.41 -11.69
N ASP A 167 11.67 9.90 -12.84
CA ASP A 167 12.00 11.25 -13.29
C ASP A 167 11.03 12.26 -12.67
N THR A 168 11.53 13.14 -11.79
CA THR A 168 10.70 14.11 -11.08
C THR A 168 9.97 15.08 -11.99
N LYS A 169 10.49 15.38 -13.19
CA LYS A 169 9.78 16.18 -14.20
C LYS A 169 8.52 15.47 -14.72
N ILE A 170 8.57 14.15 -14.84
CA ILE A 170 7.40 13.36 -15.23
C ILE A 170 6.44 13.24 -14.05
N LEU A 171 6.95 12.91 -12.88
CA LEU A 171 6.12 12.76 -11.68
C LEU A 171 5.37 14.04 -11.31
N ALA A 172 6.03 15.20 -11.39
CA ALA A 172 5.42 16.50 -11.10
C ALA A 172 4.21 16.79 -12.01
N LYS A 173 4.31 16.40 -13.29
CA LYS A 173 3.25 16.59 -14.31
C LYS A 173 2.24 15.45 -14.37
N ALA A 174 2.36 14.44 -13.49
CA ALA A 174 1.36 13.39 -13.39
C ALA A 174 -0.02 13.96 -13.01
N PRO A 175 -1.12 13.31 -13.41
CA PRO A 175 -2.46 13.72 -12.99
C PRO A 175 -2.54 13.95 -11.50
N ILE A 176 -3.18 15.05 -11.08
CA ILE A 176 -3.34 15.40 -9.66
C ILE A 176 -3.95 14.24 -8.87
N GLU A 177 -4.94 13.56 -9.44
CA GLU A 177 -5.58 12.40 -8.80
C GLU A 177 -4.60 11.28 -8.45
N LEU A 178 -3.55 11.07 -9.25
CA LEU A 178 -2.52 10.05 -8.97
C LEU A 178 -1.54 10.52 -7.90
N LYS A 179 -1.13 11.80 -7.92
CA LYS A 179 -0.29 12.40 -6.89
C LYS A 179 -1.00 12.42 -5.54
N SER A 180 -2.25 12.88 -5.53
CA SER A 180 -3.11 12.89 -4.33
C SER A 180 -3.40 11.47 -3.82
N ALA A 181 -3.56 10.49 -4.72
CA ALA A 181 -3.71 9.09 -4.31
C ALA A 181 -2.44 8.60 -3.59
N GLY A 182 -1.25 8.92 -4.09
CA GLY A 182 0.00 8.58 -3.38
C GLY A 182 0.11 9.23 -2.02
N PHE A 183 -0.29 10.50 -1.89
CA PHE A 183 -0.34 11.17 -0.60
C PHE A 183 -1.37 10.51 0.34
N GLY A 184 -2.57 10.18 -0.16
CA GLY A 184 -3.61 9.47 0.59
C GLY A 184 -3.16 8.08 1.06
N ASP A 185 -2.35 7.39 0.26
CA ASP A 185 -1.73 6.12 0.65
C ASP A 185 -0.67 6.32 1.74
N MET A 186 0.11 7.41 1.68
CA MET A 186 1.11 7.70 2.71
C MET A 186 0.50 8.04 4.07
N VAL A 187 -0.56 8.86 4.14
CA VAL A 187 -1.18 9.21 5.44
C VAL A 187 -1.78 8.01 6.16
N ALA A 188 -2.10 6.94 5.47
CA ALA A 188 -2.54 5.68 6.05
C ALA A 188 -1.50 5.05 6.99
N LYS A 189 -0.23 5.38 6.83
CA LYS A 189 0.87 4.81 7.63
C LYS A 189 0.77 5.19 9.11
N TYR A 190 0.09 6.29 9.46
CA TYR A 190 -0.25 6.58 10.85
C TYR A 190 -1.00 5.42 11.50
N LEU A 191 -2.06 4.91 10.85
CA LEU A 191 -2.85 3.81 11.38
C LEU A 191 -2.15 2.45 11.24
N GLY A 192 -1.50 2.19 10.12
CA GLY A 192 -0.75 0.95 9.93
C GLY A 192 0.30 0.72 11.02
N ILE A 193 1.11 1.73 11.32
CA ILE A 193 2.15 1.67 12.36
C ILE A 193 1.53 1.59 13.76
N LEU A 194 0.48 2.38 14.05
CA LEU A 194 -0.24 2.31 15.32
C LEU A 194 -0.75 0.89 15.59
N GLU A 195 -1.49 0.31 14.64
CA GLU A 195 -2.07 -1.02 14.80
C GLU A 195 -1.03 -2.13 14.87
N TRP A 196 0.10 -1.97 14.17
CA TRP A 196 1.22 -2.89 14.32
C TRP A 196 1.80 -2.84 15.74
N ARG A 197 1.92 -1.65 16.32
CA ARG A 197 2.35 -1.48 17.71
C ARG A 197 1.34 -2.06 18.70
N ILE A 198 0.03 -1.86 18.47
CA ILE A 198 -1.04 -2.41 19.31
C ILE A 198 -1.03 -3.94 19.25
N ALA A 199 -0.87 -4.53 18.08
CA ALA A 199 -0.78 -5.99 17.96
C ALA A 199 0.43 -6.56 18.71
N ASN A 200 1.56 -5.85 18.72
CA ASN A 200 2.70 -6.21 19.55
C ASN A 200 2.36 -6.18 21.05
N LEU A 201 1.66 -5.14 21.53
CA LEU A 201 1.28 -5.00 22.93
C LEU A 201 0.30 -6.10 23.38
N VAL A 202 -0.68 -6.44 22.53
CA VAL A 202 -1.81 -7.30 22.92
C VAL A 202 -1.52 -8.79 22.73
N ILE A 203 -0.84 -9.16 21.63
CA ILE A 203 -0.61 -10.57 21.27
C ILE A 203 0.86 -10.92 20.98
N ASP A 204 1.80 -10.08 21.39
CA ASP A 204 3.23 -10.26 21.11
C ASP A 204 3.58 -10.42 19.62
N GLU A 205 2.76 -9.83 18.72
CA GLU A 205 3.10 -9.81 17.31
C GLU A 205 4.44 -9.10 17.10
N TYR A 206 5.27 -9.64 16.20
CA TYR A 206 6.54 -9.01 15.87
C TYR A 206 6.35 -7.53 15.52
N TYR A 207 7.19 -6.68 16.10
CA TYR A 207 7.26 -5.25 15.82
C TYR A 207 8.73 -4.79 15.75
N CYS A 208 9.05 -3.97 14.77
CA CYS A 208 10.37 -3.36 14.64
C CYS A 208 10.28 -1.83 14.70
N PRO A 209 10.66 -1.20 15.82
CA PRO A 209 10.61 0.26 15.94
C PRO A 209 11.45 0.99 14.88
N ALA A 210 12.61 0.42 14.50
CA ALA A 210 13.48 1.03 13.51
C ALA A 210 12.86 1.04 12.11
N VAL A 211 12.17 -0.04 11.71
CA VAL A 211 11.44 -0.09 10.44
C VAL A 211 10.21 0.84 10.47
N ALA A 212 9.50 0.89 11.60
CA ALA A 212 8.40 1.81 11.79
C ALA A 212 8.85 3.25 11.64
N GLN A 213 10.00 3.63 12.25
CA GLN A 213 10.54 4.98 12.17
C GLN A 213 10.92 5.40 10.75
N ILE A 214 11.49 4.49 9.93
CA ILE A 214 11.78 4.77 8.51
C ILE A 214 10.51 5.19 7.77
N THR A 215 9.40 4.51 8.02
CA THR A 215 8.11 4.83 7.40
C THR A 215 7.56 6.18 7.91
N LEU A 216 7.65 6.43 9.22
CA LEU A 216 7.17 7.68 9.81
C LEU A 216 7.99 8.90 9.36
N ASP A 217 9.32 8.79 9.29
CA ASP A 217 10.18 9.89 8.80
C ASP A 217 9.83 10.25 7.34
N ALA A 218 9.56 9.24 6.51
CA ALA A 218 9.14 9.45 5.13
C ALA A 218 7.74 10.09 5.04
N LEU A 219 6.82 9.69 5.90
CA LEU A 219 5.48 10.26 6.01
C LEU A 219 5.54 11.74 6.46
N GLU A 220 6.34 12.08 7.47
CA GLU A 220 6.49 13.46 7.94
C GLU A 220 7.02 14.38 6.84
N LYS A 221 8.04 13.92 6.09
CA LYS A 221 8.57 14.65 4.93
C LYS A 221 7.49 14.86 3.87
N CYS A 222 6.68 13.84 3.57
CA CYS A 222 5.58 13.92 2.63
C CYS A 222 4.52 14.95 3.10
N CYS A 223 4.12 14.89 4.37
CA CYS A 223 3.15 15.81 4.97
C CYS A 223 3.63 17.27 4.98
N SER A 224 4.94 17.51 5.15
CA SER A 224 5.51 18.86 5.13
C SER A 224 5.42 19.57 3.77
N LEU A 225 5.09 18.83 2.69
CA LEU A 225 4.96 19.34 1.32
C LEU A 225 3.53 19.20 0.77
N ALA A 226 2.54 19.00 1.66
CA ALA A 226 1.15 18.76 1.28
C ALA A 226 0.58 19.85 0.36
N ASP A 227 0.88 21.12 0.64
CA ASP A 227 0.43 22.29 -0.13
C ASP A 227 1.01 22.39 -1.54
N LYS A 228 2.08 21.64 -1.84
CA LYS A 228 2.74 21.62 -3.15
C LYS A 228 2.29 20.44 -4.04
N VAL A 229 1.55 19.47 -3.51
CA VAL A 229 1.16 18.23 -4.24
C VAL A 229 0.34 18.52 -5.48
N THR A 230 -0.55 19.51 -5.42
CA THR A 230 -1.42 19.89 -6.55
C THR A 230 -0.71 20.72 -7.63
N ALA A 231 0.49 21.22 -7.33
CA ALA A 231 1.32 21.95 -8.28
C ALA A 231 2.20 20.99 -9.11
N ASP A 232 2.81 21.52 -10.19
CA ASP A 232 3.84 20.81 -10.95
C ASP A 232 5.20 20.95 -10.25
N ASP A 233 5.25 20.59 -8.97
CA ASP A 233 6.41 20.74 -8.11
C ASP A 233 7.22 19.44 -8.05
N GLU A 234 8.47 19.51 -8.53
CA GLU A 234 9.36 18.34 -8.61
C GLU A 234 9.79 17.86 -7.22
N GLU A 235 9.96 18.77 -6.25
CA GLU A 235 10.36 18.43 -4.88
C GLU A 235 9.28 17.60 -4.19
N SER A 236 8.04 18.07 -4.26
CA SER A 236 6.88 17.37 -3.68
C SER A 236 6.65 16.01 -4.34
N ALA A 237 6.63 15.96 -5.68
CA ALA A 237 6.43 14.70 -6.41
C ALA A 237 7.55 13.67 -6.13
N GLY A 238 8.79 14.15 -6.04
CA GLY A 238 9.95 13.33 -5.66
C GLY A 238 9.88 12.84 -4.23
N ALA A 239 9.44 13.68 -3.29
CA ALA A 239 9.28 13.30 -1.88
C ALA A 239 8.19 12.26 -1.68
N ILE A 240 7.03 12.40 -2.36
CA ILE A 240 5.97 11.38 -2.33
C ILE A 240 6.51 10.07 -2.91
N MET A 241 7.20 10.10 -4.05
CA MET A 241 7.76 8.90 -4.66
C MET A 241 8.77 8.21 -3.74
N GLU A 242 9.68 8.96 -3.12
CA GLU A 242 10.63 8.43 -2.15
C GLU A 242 9.93 7.78 -0.96
N ALA A 243 8.89 8.44 -0.41
CA ALA A 243 8.11 7.92 0.70
C ALA A 243 7.37 6.62 0.35
N LEU A 244 6.76 6.54 -0.83
CA LEU A 244 6.09 5.34 -1.33
C LEU A 244 7.08 4.17 -1.54
N VAL A 245 8.28 4.43 -2.06
CA VAL A 245 9.34 3.42 -2.19
C VAL A 245 9.81 2.96 -0.82
N LEU A 246 10.03 3.86 0.14
CA LEU A 246 10.43 3.52 1.51
C LEU A 246 9.35 2.69 2.22
N SER A 247 8.06 3.00 2.02
CA SER A 247 6.95 2.17 2.53
C SER A 247 7.01 0.73 1.97
N GLY A 248 7.21 0.57 0.67
CA GLY A 248 7.39 -0.74 0.05
C GLY A 248 8.61 -1.51 0.57
N LEU A 249 9.75 -0.82 0.75
CA LEU A 249 10.94 -1.40 1.38
C LEU A 249 10.69 -1.78 2.84
N ALA A 250 9.95 -0.97 3.60
CA ALA A 250 9.61 -1.26 5.00
C ALA A 250 8.80 -2.55 5.13
N MET A 251 7.87 -2.82 4.21
CA MET A 251 7.15 -4.10 4.17
C MET A 251 8.12 -5.28 4.01
N LYS A 252 9.07 -5.21 3.10
CA LYS A 252 10.09 -6.25 2.89
C LYS A 252 11.00 -6.40 4.11
N LEU A 253 11.49 -5.30 4.67
CA LEU A 253 12.34 -5.27 5.87
C LEU A 253 11.62 -5.88 7.09
N ALA A 254 10.33 -5.66 7.24
CA ALA A 254 9.51 -6.25 8.29
C ALA A 254 9.15 -7.72 7.99
N GLY A 255 9.13 -8.14 6.73
CA GLY A 255 8.61 -9.43 6.27
C GLY A 255 7.09 -9.55 6.39
N CYS A 256 6.38 -8.41 6.41
CA CYS A 256 4.92 -8.33 6.46
C CYS A 256 4.45 -6.95 6.03
N SER A 257 3.16 -6.82 5.71
CA SER A 257 2.58 -5.53 5.28
C SER A 257 2.16 -4.60 6.43
N ARG A 258 2.48 -4.94 7.69
CA ARG A 258 2.12 -4.11 8.86
C ARG A 258 2.63 -2.67 8.80
N PRO A 259 3.88 -2.39 8.36
CA PRO A 259 4.37 -1.01 8.30
C PRO A 259 3.56 -0.10 7.38
N ALA A 260 2.84 -0.69 6.43
CA ALA A 260 2.16 0.04 5.37
C ALA A 260 0.63 -0.01 5.45
N SER A 261 0.05 -0.98 6.18
CA SER A 261 -1.37 -1.33 6.04
C SER A 261 -1.99 -1.71 7.38
N GLY A 262 -3.01 -1.00 7.80
CA GLY A 262 -3.87 -1.25 8.94
C GLY A 262 -5.33 -1.49 8.52
N ALA A 263 -6.27 -1.13 9.40
CA ALA A 263 -7.71 -1.26 9.16
C ALA A 263 -8.17 -0.46 7.94
N GLU A 264 -7.61 0.72 7.71
CA GLU A 264 -7.93 1.61 6.60
C GLU A 264 -7.76 0.93 5.23
N HIS A 265 -6.69 0.19 5.07
CA HIS A 265 -6.47 -0.62 3.86
C HIS A 265 -7.49 -1.74 3.74
N VAL A 266 -7.85 -2.40 4.85
CA VAL A 266 -8.80 -3.50 4.81
C VAL A 266 -10.21 -2.99 4.51
N VAL A 267 -10.62 -1.83 5.05
CA VAL A 267 -11.86 -1.13 4.68
C VAL A 267 -11.86 -0.81 3.18
N SER A 268 -10.80 -0.19 2.69
CA SER A 268 -10.63 0.13 1.26
C SER A 268 -10.74 -1.12 0.38
N HIS A 269 -10.16 -2.24 0.79
CA HIS A 269 -10.26 -3.52 0.08
C HIS A 269 -11.67 -4.11 0.12
N TYR A 270 -12.42 -3.94 1.22
CA TYR A 270 -13.82 -4.35 1.31
C TYR A 270 -14.66 -3.60 0.27
N TRP A 271 -14.55 -2.28 0.22
CA TRP A 271 -15.24 -1.45 -0.76
C TRP A 271 -14.84 -1.79 -2.21
N GLU A 272 -13.56 -2.05 -2.45
CA GLU A 272 -13.04 -2.46 -3.76
C GLU A 272 -13.64 -3.78 -4.22
N CYS A 273 -13.60 -4.82 -3.37
CA CYS A 273 -14.16 -6.13 -3.69
C CYS A 273 -15.67 -6.04 -3.97
N TYR A 274 -16.40 -5.28 -3.15
CA TYR A 274 -17.84 -5.05 -3.35
C TYR A 274 -18.15 -4.41 -4.72
N LYS A 275 -17.39 -3.38 -5.10
CA LYS A 275 -17.57 -2.68 -6.37
C LYS A 275 -17.19 -3.52 -7.57
N LEU A 276 -16.04 -4.18 -7.53
CA LEU A 276 -15.56 -5.01 -8.64
C LEU A 276 -16.47 -6.19 -8.91
N ALA A 277 -17.02 -6.83 -7.88
CA ALA A 277 -18.03 -7.90 -8.03
C ALA A 277 -19.30 -7.44 -8.76
N ARG A 278 -19.55 -6.13 -8.80
CA ARG A 278 -20.71 -5.48 -9.47
C ARG A 278 -20.33 -4.75 -10.76
N GLY A 279 -19.09 -4.86 -11.22
CA GLY A 279 -18.61 -4.19 -12.42
C GLY A 279 -18.48 -2.67 -12.26
N ILE A 280 -18.42 -2.16 -11.02
CA ILE A 280 -18.28 -0.74 -10.71
C ILE A 280 -16.81 -0.40 -10.59
N TRP A 281 -16.39 0.75 -11.15
CA TRP A 281 -15.03 1.25 -10.97
C TRP A 281 -14.73 1.52 -9.49
N PRO A 282 -13.65 0.90 -8.92
CA PRO A 282 -13.41 0.96 -7.48
C PRO A 282 -12.68 2.20 -7.00
N GLU A 283 -12.33 3.14 -7.87
CA GLU A 283 -11.43 4.28 -7.64
C GLU A 283 -9.95 3.89 -7.45
N PHE A 284 -9.04 4.87 -7.51
CA PHE A 284 -7.62 4.66 -7.23
C PHE A 284 -7.38 4.19 -5.80
N HIS A 285 -6.38 3.33 -5.63
CA HIS A 285 -6.07 2.70 -4.35
C HIS A 285 -5.92 3.71 -3.22
N GLY A 286 -4.94 4.61 -3.32
CA GLY A 286 -4.67 5.59 -2.26
C GLY A 286 -5.78 6.61 -2.04
N LYS A 287 -6.63 6.86 -3.05
CA LYS A 287 -7.83 7.70 -2.90
C LYS A 287 -8.80 7.07 -1.89
N LYS A 288 -9.12 5.77 -2.04
CA LYS A 288 -9.97 5.02 -1.11
C LYS A 288 -9.34 4.84 0.27
N VAL A 289 -8.05 4.53 0.28
CA VAL A 289 -7.29 4.34 1.52
C VAL A 289 -7.25 5.64 2.32
N GLY A 290 -7.02 6.79 1.67
CA GLY A 290 -7.03 8.10 2.32
C GLY A 290 -8.37 8.42 3.01
N VAL A 291 -9.49 8.23 2.31
CA VAL A 291 -10.83 8.43 2.89
C VAL A 291 -11.07 7.47 4.07
N ALA A 292 -10.73 6.18 3.92
CA ALA A 292 -10.86 5.22 5.01
C ALA A 292 -9.97 5.59 6.22
N THR A 293 -8.77 6.14 5.97
CA THR A 293 -7.88 6.62 7.02
C THR A 293 -8.52 7.73 7.82
N LEU A 294 -9.08 8.74 7.16
CA LEU A 294 -9.73 9.88 7.84
C LEU A 294 -10.89 9.42 8.73
N VAL A 295 -11.74 8.53 8.22
CA VAL A 295 -12.84 7.96 8.99
C VAL A 295 -12.35 7.22 10.23
N LEU A 296 -11.35 6.35 10.07
CA LEU A 296 -10.84 5.53 11.18
C LEU A 296 -10.02 6.34 12.18
N VAL A 297 -9.29 7.38 11.74
CA VAL A 297 -8.62 8.32 12.65
C VAL A 297 -9.64 8.97 13.58
N ARG A 298 -10.76 9.47 13.06
CA ARG A 298 -11.85 10.03 13.87
C ARG A 298 -12.40 8.98 14.85
N ALA A 299 -12.73 7.79 14.36
CA ALA A 299 -13.24 6.72 15.20
C ALA A 299 -12.26 6.33 16.32
N TYR A 300 -10.97 6.23 16.02
CA TYR A 300 -9.96 5.83 17.02
C TYR A 300 -9.75 6.90 18.09
N HIS A 301 -9.73 8.19 17.73
CA HIS A 301 -9.72 9.27 18.71
C HIS A 301 -10.96 9.25 19.60
N ASN A 302 -12.16 9.08 19.02
CA ASN A 302 -13.40 8.96 19.77
C ASN A 302 -13.40 7.73 20.71
N ILE A 303 -12.87 6.59 20.28
CA ILE A 303 -12.66 5.41 21.13
C ILE A 303 -11.74 5.76 22.31
N ALA A 304 -10.59 6.39 22.03
CA ALA A 304 -9.63 6.74 23.08
C ALA A 304 -10.13 7.80 24.06
N GLU A 305 -11.12 8.61 23.66
CA GLU A 305 -11.74 9.62 24.52
C GLU A 305 -12.92 9.08 25.33
N ARG A 306 -13.79 8.28 24.69
CA ARG A 306 -15.06 7.83 25.30
C ARG A 306 -14.94 6.49 26.01
N MET A 307 -13.94 5.64 25.63
CA MET A 307 -13.68 4.34 26.25
C MET A 307 -12.37 4.37 27.05
N THR A 308 -12.30 5.17 28.11
CA THR A 308 -11.08 5.30 28.95
C THR A 308 -10.78 4.04 29.77
N GLU A 309 -11.81 3.25 30.07
CA GLU A 309 -11.73 1.96 30.75
C GLU A 309 -12.57 0.94 29.99
N VAL A 310 -12.11 -0.32 29.99
CA VAL A 310 -12.81 -1.43 29.31
C VAL A 310 -12.82 -2.68 30.16
N GLU A 311 -13.86 -3.50 29.98
CA GLU A 311 -13.97 -4.85 30.55
C GLU A 311 -14.08 -5.86 29.41
N PRO A 312 -12.95 -6.22 28.77
CA PRO A 312 -12.96 -7.14 27.65
C PRO A 312 -13.46 -8.53 28.06
N THR A 313 -14.26 -9.12 27.19
CA THR A 313 -14.75 -10.51 27.35
C THR A 313 -14.22 -11.38 26.22
N ALA A 314 -14.56 -12.67 26.23
CA ALA A 314 -14.37 -13.51 25.05
C ALA A 314 -15.06 -12.89 23.83
N ASP A 315 -14.54 -13.17 22.65
CA ASP A 315 -15.11 -12.66 21.39
C ASP A 315 -16.58 -13.08 21.26
N LYS A 316 -17.45 -12.11 21.09
CA LYS A 316 -18.91 -12.27 20.95
C LYS A 316 -19.37 -12.05 19.49
N THR A 317 -18.48 -12.23 18.52
CA THR A 317 -18.81 -12.10 17.09
C THR A 317 -20.00 -13.00 16.75
N ASN A 318 -21.03 -12.40 16.16
CA ASN A 318 -22.10 -13.15 15.51
C ASN A 318 -21.61 -13.60 14.11
N TRP A 319 -21.18 -14.83 14.01
CA TRP A 319 -20.61 -15.38 12.78
C TRP A 319 -21.62 -15.50 11.64
N ASP A 320 -22.90 -15.73 11.94
CA ASP A 320 -23.96 -15.78 10.93
C ASP A 320 -24.12 -14.41 10.26
N ASP A 321 -24.11 -13.33 11.05
CA ASP A 321 -24.15 -11.96 10.52
C ASP A 321 -22.92 -11.63 9.69
N VAL A 322 -21.73 -12.02 10.16
CA VAL A 322 -20.47 -11.84 9.43
C VAL A 322 -20.52 -12.55 8.08
N TYR A 323 -20.85 -13.83 8.09
CA TYR A 323 -20.84 -14.64 6.86
C TYR A 323 -21.90 -14.19 5.85
N ALA A 324 -23.02 -13.66 6.30
CA ALA A 324 -24.07 -13.11 5.44
C ALA A 324 -23.61 -11.88 4.63
N GLN A 325 -22.50 -11.23 5.00
CA GLN A 325 -21.98 -10.05 4.29
C GLN A 325 -21.05 -10.41 3.12
N PHE A 326 -20.72 -11.66 2.96
CA PHE A 326 -19.80 -12.11 1.91
C PHE A 326 -20.53 -13.00 0.90
N SER A 327 -20.17 -12.86 -0.38
CA SER A 327 -20.74 -13.71 -1.43
C SER A 327 -20.30 -15.16 -1.26
N GLU A 328 -21.05 -16.10 -1.87
CA GLU A 328 -20.70 -17.53 -1.88
C GLU A 328 -19.27 -17.78 -2.39
N LYS A 329 -18.75 -16.95 -3.29
CA LYS A 329 -17.39 -17.03 -3.80
C LYS A 329 -16.32 -16.61 -2.77
N GLN A 330 -16.64 -15.60 -1.95
CA GLN A 330 -15.73 -15.04 -0.94
C GLN A 330 -15.72 -15.85 0.35
N LEU A 331 -16.85 -16.45 0.69
CA LEU A 331 -17.09 -17.10 1.97
C LEU A 331 -16.05 -18.16 2.35
N PRO A 332 -15.58 -19.03 1.46
CA PRO A 332 -14.55 -20.03 1.82
C PRO A 332 -13.25 -19.42 2.35
N GLU A 333 -12.81 -18.28 1.76
CA GLU A 333 -11.59 -17.61 2.22
C GLU A 333 -11.84 -16.87 3.53
N VAL A 334 -13.01 -16.26 3.72
CA VAL A 334 -13.39 -15.61 4.98
C VAL A 334 -13.43 -16.63 6.12
N ILE A 335 -14.05 -17.79 5.93
CA ILE A 335 -14.07 -18.88 6.93
C ILE A 335 -12.66 -19.32 7.26
N LYS A 336 -11.81 -19.56 6.26
CA LYS A 336 -10.42 -19.97 6.46
C LYS A 336 -9.60 -18.93 7.27
N LEU A 337 -9.80 -17.64 7.02
CA LEU A 337 -9.12 -16.55 7.72
C LEU A 337 -9.59 -16.39 9.18
N ASN A 338 -10.75 -16.93 9.53
CA ASN A 338 -11.35 -16.77 10.85
C ASN A 338 -11.55 -18.09 11.61
N SER A 339 -10.87 -19.17 11.18
CA SER A 339 -10.94 -20.49 11.85
C SER A 339 -9.54 -21.14 11.89
N PRO A 340 -8.77 -20.94 12.99
CA PRO A 340 -9.09 -20.16 14.21
C PRO A 340 -9.14 -18.66 13.93
N THR A 341 -9.85 -17.91 14.80
CA THR A 341 -9.88 -16.44 14.68
C THR A 341 -8.65 -15.80 15.34
N ILE A 342 -8.28 -14.59 14.91
CA ILE A 342 -7.17 -13.84 15.51
C ILE A 342 -7.44 -13.49 16.97
N THR A 343 -8.71 -13.33 17.35
CA THR A 343 -9.12 -13.03 18.73
C THR A 343 -8.90 -14.17 19.70
N ASP A 344 -8.73 -15.41 19.23
CA ASP A 344 -8.32 -16.56 20.07
C ASP A 344 -6.94 -16.37 20.71
N LYS A 345 -6.11 -15.46 20.18
CA LYS A 345 -4.79 -15.11 20.73
C LYS A 345 -4.86 -14.04 21.81
N ILE A 346 -6.02 -13.42 22.04
CA ILE A 346 -6.16 -12.28 22.93
C ILE A 346 -6.57 -12.78 24.31
N ASP A 347 -5.71 -12.53 25.30
CA ASP A 347 -6.10 -12.62 26.69
C ASP A 347 -6.88 -11.34 27.08
N PRO A 348 -8.18 -11.45 27.48
CA PRO A 348 -8.96 -10.29 27.90
C PRO A 348 -8.31 -9.50 29.04
N ALA A 349 -7.64 -10.16 29.99
CA ALA A 349 -6.95 -9.49 31.10
C ALA A 349 -5.76 -8.65 30.59
N ARG A 350 -5.01 -9.18 29.64
CA ARG A 350 -3.92 -8.43 28.99
C ARG A 350 -4.45 -7.25 28.17
N LEU A 351 -5.52 -7.45 27.40
CA LEU A 351 -6.15 -6.36 26.66
C LEU A 351 -6.60 -5.23 27.59
N LYS A 352 -7.24 -5.58 28.73
CA LYS A 352 -7.60 -4.60 29.77
C LYS A 352 -6.37 -3.87 30.29
N ALA A 353 -5.31 -4.58 30.64
CA ALA A 353 -4.08 -3.98 31.17
C ALA A 353 -3.37 -3.05 30.17
N CYS A 354 -3.44 -3.35 28.86
CA CYS A 354 -2.84 -2.54 27.80
C CYS A 354 -3.73 -1.37 27.33
N TRP A 355 -5.00 -1.30 27.72
CA TRP A 355 -5.95 -0.37 27.15
C TRP A 355 -5.58 1.10 27.31
N GLY A 356 -5.12 1.48 28.50
CA GLY A 356 -4.63 2.85 28.73
C GLY A 356 -3.46 3.24 27.83
N GLU A 357 -2.54 2.30 27.57
CA GLU A 357 -1.43 2.51 26.63
C GLU A 357 -1.93 2.60 25.18
N ILE A 358 -2.92 1.82 24.77
CA ILE A 358 -3.56 1.91 23.46
C ILE A 358 -4.15 3.30 23.26
N CYS A 359 -4.95 3.79 24.22
CA CYS A 359 -5.53 5.14 24.17
C CYS A 359 -4.46 6.23 24.11
N ARG A 360 -3.37 6.08 24.87
CA ARG A 360 -2.23 7.00 24.84
C ARG A 360 -1.56 7.02 23.47
N LEU A 361 -1.27 5.86 22.91
CA LEU A 361 -0.66 5.74 21.57
C LEU A 361 -1.52 6.40 20.50
N ILE A 362 -2.84 6.18 20.50
CA ILE A 362 -3.74 6.85 19.54
C ILE A 362 -3.57 8.37 19.62
N LYS A 363 -3.66 8.94 20.83
CA LYS A 363 -3.62 10.39 21.05
C LYS A 363 -2.26 11.02 20.74
N GLU A 364 -1.17 10.31 20.96
CA GLU A 364 0.19 10.84 20.80
C GLU A 364 0.80 10.61 19.41
N THR A 365 0.41 9.53 18.71
CA THR A 365 1.09 9.13 17.47
C THR A 365 0.26 9.34 16.21
N VAL A 366 -1.05 9.58 16.34
CA VAL A 366 -1.94 9.83 15.22
C VAL A 366 -2.47 11.26 15.28
N PRO A 367 -2.39 12.03 14.19
CA PRO A 367 -2.99 13.37 14.15
C PRO A 367 -4.49 13.31 14.38
N THR A 368 -5.10 14.42 14.84
CA THR A 368 -6.56 14.50 14.91
C THR A 368 -7.17 14.42 13.50
N ALA A 369 -8.45 14.06 13.41
CA ALA A 369 -9.14 13.97 12.12
C ALA A 369 -9.14 15.31 11.37
N GLU A 370 -9.32 16.43 12.09
CA GLU A 370 -9.32 17.78 11.52
C GLU A 370 -7.94 18.12 10.94
N LYS A 371 -6.86 17.81 11.67
CA LYS A 371 -5.50 18.07 11.19
C LYS A 371 -5.15 17.22 9.98
N LEU A 372 -5.58 15.96 9.97
CA LEU A 372 -5.38 15.07 8.84
C LEU A 372 -6.18 15.54 7.62
N GLU A 373 -7.44 15.97 7.82
CA GLU A 373 -8.29 16.50 6.75
C GLU A 373 -7.70 17.75 6.12
N GLU A 374 -7.16 18.70 6.93
CA GLU A 374 -6.44 19.87 6.43
C GLU A 374 -5.28 19.49 5.51
N LEU A 375 -4.44 18.52 5.92
CA LEU A 375 -3.31 18.05 5.11
C LEU A 375 -3.80 17.37 3.81
N MET A 376 -4.82 16.54 3.89
CA MET A 376 -5.39 15.86 2.74
C MET A 376 -6.03 16.83 1.74
N LEU A 377 -6.75 17.83 2.22
CA LEU A 377 -7.33 18.87 1.35
C LEU A 377 -6.24 19.72 0.68
N ALA A 378 -5.20 20.10 1.41
CA ALA A 378 -4.04 20.81 0.85
C ALA A 378 -3.36 20.00 -0.26
N ALA A 379 -3.28 18.68 -0.11
CA ALA A 379 -2.73 17.77 -1.11
C ALA A 379 -3.71 17.39 -2.25
N GLY A 380 -4.93 17.96 -2.25
CA GLY A 380 -5.96 17.66 -3.25
C GLY A 380 -6.56 16.27 -3.15
N CYS A 381 -6.47 15.65 -1.97
CA CYS A 381 -7.05 14.32 -1.73
C CYS A 381 -8.58 14.39 -1.58
N ALA A 382 -9.23 13.30 -1.93
CA ALA A 382 -10.60 13.04 -1.52
C ALA A 382 -10.68 12.88 0.01
N THR A 383 -11.71 13.49 0.63
CA THR A 383 -11.95 13.39 2.08
C THR A 383 -13.34 12.86 2.41
N LYS A 384 -14.22 12.72 1.41
CA LYS A 384 -15.60 12.32 1.58
C LYS A 384 -15.92 10.99 0.88
N LEU A 385 -16.93 10.30 1.38
CA LEU A 385 -17.41 9.03 0.81
C LEU A 385 -17.97 9.21 -0.60
N GLU A 386 -18.60 10.36 -0.87
CA GLU A 386 -19.13 10.72 -2.19
C GLU A 386 -18.01 10.81 -3.23
N ASP A 387 -16.82 11.31 -2.87
CA ASP A 387 -15.67 11.44 -3.76
C ASP A 387 -15.16 10.09 -4.27
N ILE A 388 -15.45 9.03 -3.52
CA ILE A 388 -15.09 7.65 -3.85
C ILE A 388 -16.31 6.78 -4.15
N HIS A 389 -17.49 7.39 -4.33
CA HIS A 389 -18.74 6.69 -4.66
C HIS A 389 -19.05 5.50 -3.73
N VAL A 390 -18.95 5.70 -2.42
CA VAL A 390 -19.32 4.75 -1.37
C VAL A 390 -20.65 5.21 -0.77
N SER A 391 -21.70 4.36 -0.86
CA SER A 391 -23.00 4.62 -0.24
C SER A 391 -22.94 4.43 1.28
N ASP A 392 -23.90 5.03 2.00
CA ASP A 392 -24.02 4.88 3.46
C ASP A 392 -24.10 3.40 3.89
N GLU A 393 -24.81 2.57 3.12
CA GLU A 393 -24.92 1.13 3.36
C GLU A 393 -23.55 0.44 3.21
N LEU A 394 -22.83 0.72 2.11
CA LEU A 394 -21.50 0.15 1.87
C LEU A 394 -20.46 0.67 2.89
N TYR A 395 -20.62 1.91 3.33
CA TYR A 395 -19.82 2.50 4.40
C TYR A 395 -20.01 1.74 5.71
N ALA A 396 -21.25 1.61 6.19
CA ALA A 396 -21.56 0.96 7.45
C ALA A 396 -21.16 -0.54 7.45
N THR A 397 -21.46 -1.26 6.36
CA THR A 397 -21.06 -2.67 6.22
C THR A 397 -19.54 -2.81 6.12
N GLY A 398 -18.88 -1.94 5.37
CA GLY A 398 -17.42 -1.93 5.26
C GLY A 398 -16.74 -1.74 6.63
N LEU A 399 -17.20 -0.78 7.44
CA LEU A 399 -16.62 -0.53 8.76
C LEU A 399 -16.85 -1.67 9.76
N ARG A 400 -18.02 -2.33 9.73
CA ARG A 400 -18.32 -3.44 10.64
C ARG A 400 -17.62 -4.74 10.25
N TYR A 401 -17.45 -5.01 8.94
CA TYR A 401 -17.11 -6.37 8.49
C TYR A 401 -15.75 -6.50 7.79
N HIS A 402 -15.06 -5.39 7.44
CA HIS A 402 -13.76 -5.46 6.80
C HIS A 402 -12.74 -6.30 7.58
N ALA A 403 -12.75 -6.19 8.91
CA ALA A 403 -11.75 -6.83 9.76
C ALA A 403 -11.70 -8.37 9.62
N TYR A 404 -12.78 -8.98 9.13
CA TYR A 404 -12.88 -10.43 8.89
C TYR A 404 -12.23 -10.87 7.55
N MET A 405 -11.79 -9.91 6.72
CA MET A 405 -11.08 -10.21 5.46
C MET A 405 -9.57 -10.46 5.65
N ARG A 406 -9.06 -10.37 6.88
CA ARG A 406 -7.63 -10.60 7.17
C ARG A 406 -7.45 -11.28 8.52
N TYR A 407 -6.51 -12.21 8.60
CA TYR A 407 -6.05 -12.76 9.87
C TYR A 407 -5.09 -11.76 10.53
N ARG A 408 -5.65 -10.71 11.14
CA ARG A 408 -4.89 -9.58 11.67
C ARG A 408 -5.60 -8.97 12.86
N LEU A 409 -4.87 -8.66 13.94
CA LEU A 409 -5.39 -7.86 15.03
C LEU A 409 -5.50 -6.40 14.57
N LEU A 410 -6.71 -5.85 14.64
CA LEU A 410 -7.10 -4.48 14.36
C LEU A 410 -7.97 -3.99 15.50
N ILE A 411 -8.00 -2.68 15.77
CA ILE A 411 -8.92 -2.11 16.79
C ILE A 411 -10.37 -2.48 16.44
N THR A 412 -10.74 -2.36 15.17
CA THR A 412 -12.09 -2.73 14.71
C THR A 412 -12.42 -4.22 14.92
N ARG A 413 -11.42 -5.11 14.93
CA ARG A 413 -11.62 -6.55 15.14
C ARG A 413 -11.87 -6.91 16.58
N ILE A 414 -11.42 -6.10 17.52
CA ILE A 414 -11.62 -6.36 18.95
C ILE A 414 -12.91 -5.73 19.51
N MET A 415 -13.65 -4.95 18.73
CA MET A 415 -14.89 -4.29 19.19
C MET A 415 -15.92 -5.26 19.78
N PRO A 416 -16.16 -6.49 19.24
CA PRO A 416 -17.05 -7.46 19.86
C PRO A 416 -16.60 -7.94 21.24
N MET A 417 -15.28 -7.94 21.53
CA MET A 417 -14.74 -8.26 22.85
C MET A 417 -14.99 -7.14 23.87
N LEU A 418 -15.14 -5.90 23.38
CA LEU A 418 -15.41 -4.71 24.17
C LEU A 418 -16.92 -4.43 24.32
N GLY A 419 -17.77 -5.20 23.65
CA GLY A 419 -19.23 -5.01 23.64
C GLY A 419 -19.66 -3.70 22.96
N ALA A 420 -18.90 -3.22 21.95
CA ALA A 420 -19.12 -1.97 21.26
C ALA A 420 -19.21 -2.16 19.73
N ASP A 421 -19.88 -1.25 19.04
CA ASP A 421 -19.91 -1.16 17.57
C ASP A 421 -19.00 0.01 17.13
N ILE A 422 -18.17 -0.21 16.12
CA ILE A 422 -17.31 0.86 15.55
C ILE A 422 -18.13 2.06 15.07
N MET A 423 -19.38 1.84 14.64
CA MET A 423 -20.26 2.91 14.17
C MET A 423 -20.66 3.91 15.26
N ASP A 424 -20.54 3.56 16.54
CA ASP A 424 -20.79 4.48 17.65
C ASP A 424 -19.71 5.56 17.80
N PHE A 425 -18.59 5.42 17.04
CA PHE A 425 -17.40 6.25 17.17
C PHE A 425 -17.03 7.04 15.89
N VAL A 426 -17.75 6.89 14.81
CA VAL A 426 -17.41 7.54 13.52
C VAL A 426 -17.95 8.96 13.37
N GLU A 427 -18.82 9.43 14.27
CA GLU A 427 -19.40 10.78 14.33
C GLU A 427 -18.62 11.71 15.26
#